data_f784c102b1e32e0ecd647b794f64165b
#
_entry.id   f784c102b1e32e0ecd647b794f64165b
#
_cell.length_a   1.000
_cell.length_b   1.000
_cell.length_c   1.000
_cell.angle_alpha   90.00
_cell.angle_beta   90.00
_cell.angle_gamma   90.00
#
_symmetry.space_group_name_H-M   'P 1'
#
loop_
_entity.id
_entity.type
_entity.pdbx_description
1 polymer ?
#
loop_
_entity_poly.entity_id
_entity_poly.type
_entity_poly.pdbx_seq_one_letter_code
_entity_poly.pdbx_strand_id
1 'polypeptide(L)'
;MKLRYLLLSLLMLTLSACDNADQTPQETIVIEEVIEAPLVSEEEAAEIEALTEAGSTTEEEVEEAPVVVEETIVLTETAPAADQNWKYQEGEHFRRMTTSQGTSSPPDKIEVAEVFWYGCPHCYDFDPVLEEWQKTLPSDVAFVKIPVIWSPTHQIHARVMYTAEALGKLDEMHTGIFAAIHQRGKQLTSEDELVELFATYDVSEEQFREAFNSFGVSSSVKRAENLGRRYGVRSVPVIIVNGKYATDAPGNKTYDDIIRVTDELVERERAAR
;
A
#
# COMPACT_ATOMS: atom_id res chain seq x y z
N MET A 1 42.99 -50.47 -29.52
CA MET A 1 44.04 -50.13 -30.53
C MET A 1 44.14 -48.62 -30.64
N LYS A 2 45.35 -48.09 -30.32
CA LYS A 2 46.01 -46.87 -30.81
C LYS A 2 45.29 -45.52 -30.50
N LEU A 3 45.70 -44.68 -29.58
CA LEU A 3 47.03 -44.08 -29.27
C LEU A 3 47.25 -42.74 -30.02
N ARG A 4 47.52 -41.66 -29.24
CA ARG A 4 48.46 -40.54 -29.51
C ARG A 4 47.86 -39.31 -30.21
N TYR A 5 48.23 -38.06 -29.93
CA TYR A 5 49.23 -37.30 -29.09
C TYR A 5 48.67 -35.89 -28.91
N LEU A 6 48.67 -35.19 -27.75
CA LEU A 6 49.72 -34.37 -27.15
C LEU A 6 50.26 -33.26 -28.08
N LEU A 7 49.98 -32.01 -27.75
CA LEU A 7 50.99 -30.95 -27.75
C LEU A 7 50.56 -29.77 -26.91
N LEU A 8 51.30 -29.53 -25.83
CA LEU A 8 51.46 -28.31 -25.06
C LEU A 8 51.96 -27.15 -25.96
N SER A 9 51.49 -25.94 -25.69
CA SER A 9 52.33 -24.73 -25.89
C SER A 9 52.01 -23.73 -24.76
N LEU A 10 52.92 -23.67 -23.84
CA LEU A 10 53.17 -22.68 -22.82
C LEU A 10 53.83 -21.45 -23.48
N LEU A 11 53.30 -20.27 -23.28
CA LEU A 11 54.09 -19.05 -23.48
C LEU A 11 53.76 -18.06 -22.36
N MET A 12 54.76 -17.87 -21.52
CA MET A 12 54.89 -16.89 -20.46
C MET A 12 55.40 -15.55 -20.97
N LEU A 13 55.23 -14.55 -20.12
CA LEU A 13 55.89 -13.22 -19.97
C LEU A 13 55.36 -12.13 -20.91
N THR A 14 55.06 -10.90 -20.38
CA THR A 14 55.91 -10.04 -19.54
C THR A 14 55.03 -9.00 -18.81
N LEU A 15 55.41 -8.69 -17.55
CA LEU A 15 55.05 -7.48 -16.82
C LEU A 15 55.60 -6.23 -17.56
N SER A 16 54.80 -5.16 -17.57
CA SER A 16 55.32 -3.78 -17.54
C SER A 16 54.35 -2.91 -16.75
N ALA A 17 54.77 -2.49 -15.61
CA ALA A 17 54.23 -1.36 -14.86
C ALA A 17 54.63 -0.07 -15.56
N CYS A 18 53.69 0.85 -15.72
CA CYS A 18 53.99 2.30 -15.78
C CYS A 18 52.77 3.04 -15.19
N ASP A 19 53.10 3.66 -14.09
CA ASP A 19 52.45 4.72 -13.38
C ASP A 19 52.19 5.91 -14.32
N ASN A 20 50.98 6.46 -14.35
CA ASN A 20 50.82 7.87 -14.58
C ASN A 20 49.47 8.37 -14.03
N ALA A 21 49.56 9.17 -13.03
CA ALA A 21 48.45 9.96 -12.50
C ALA A 21 48.03 10.99 -13.55
N ASP A 22 46.76 11.02 -13.90
CA ASP A 22 46.16 12.19 -14.50
C ASP A 22 44.86 12.53 -13.76
N GLN A 23 44.95 13.67 -13.06
CA GLN A 23 43.86 14.30 -12.34
C GLN A 23 43.00 15.06 -13.34
N THR A 24 41.80 14.61 -13.58
CA THR A 24 40.76 15.43 -14.22
C THR A 24 40.01 16.19 -13.14
N PRO A 25 39.77 17.49 -13.30
CA PRO A 25 39.03 18.31 -12.35
C PRO A 25 37.55 17.94 -12.31
N GLN A 26 37.02 17.73 -11.10
CA GLN A 26 35.60 17.72 -10.88
C GLN A 26 35.02 19.13 -11.11
N GLU A 27 34.30 19.32 -12.17
CA GLU A 27 33.43 20.48 -12.32
C GLU A 27 32.25 20.35 -11.36
N THR A 28 32.28 21.18 -10.32
CA THR A 28 31.16 21.40 -9.43
C THR A 28 30.12 22.23 -10.19
N ILE A 29 29.07 21.58 -10.68
CA ILE A 29 27.90 22.28 -11.21
C ILE A 29 27.11 22.81 -10.02
N VAL A 30 27.25 24.08 -9.73
CA VAL A 30 26.37 24.83 -8.83
C VAL A 30 25.12 25.14 -9.63
N ILE A 31 24.04 24.42 -9.39
CA ILE A 31 22.71 24.77 -9.88
C ILE A 31 22.13 25.76 -8.88
N GLU A 32 22.22 27.02 -9.23
CA GLU A 32 21.50 28.11 -8.56
C GLU A 32 20.03 28.05 -9.09
N GLU A 33 19.17 27.38 -8.35
CA GLU A 33 17.74 27.33 -8.63
C GLU A 33 17.11 28.64 -8.16
N VAL A 34 16.95 29.57 -9.09
CA VAL A 34 16.18 30.80 -8.88
C VAL A 34 14.70 30.39 -8.90
N ILE A 35 14.10 30.27 -7.73
CA ILE A 35 12.65 30.13 -7.58
C ILE A 35 12.05 31.53 -7.80
N GLU A 36 11.62 31.82 -9.03
CA GLU A 36 10.73 32.94 -9.29
C GLU A 36 9.34 32.62 -8.74
N ALA A 37 8.97 33.31 -7.67
CA ALA A 37 7.59 33.34 -7.19
C ALA A 37 6.72 34.07 -8.21
N PRO A 38 5.49 33.57 -8.49
CA PRO A 38 4.57 34.29 -9.38
C PRO A 38 4.18 35.62 -8.73
N LEU A 39 4.42 36.69 -9.47
CA LEU A 39 3.92 38.05 -9.15
C LEU A 39 2.39 38.03 -9.23
N VAL A 40 1.75 38.20 -8.09
CA VAL A 40 0.31 38.49 -8.02
C VAL A 40 0.10 39.90 -8.63
N SER A 41 -0.82 40.03 -9.56
CA SER A 41 -1.11 41.30 -10.21
C SER A 41 -1.70 42.31 -9.21
N GLU A 42 -1.34 43.61 -9.40
CA GLU A 42 -1.82 44.72 -8.54
C GLU A 42 -3.35 44.83 -8.46
N GLU A 43 -4.09 44.14 -9.29
CA GLU A 43 -5.55 44.16 -9.35
C GLU A 43 -6.20 43.23 -8.30
N GLU A 44 -5.52 42.16 -7.87
CA GLU A 44 -6.00 41.25 -6.81
C GLU A 44 -5.76 41.77 -5.39
N ALA A 45 -4.81 42.67 -5.20
CA ALA A 45 -4.52 43.27 -3.90
C ALA A 45 -5.55 44.33 -3.46
N ALA A 46 -6.26 44.94 -4.38
CA ALA A 46 -7.26 45.96 -4.11
C ALA A 46 -8.60 45.41 -3.58
N GLU A 47 -8.91 44.16 -3.86
CA GLU A 47 -10.18 43.54 -3.44
C GLU A 47 -10.14 43.01 -1.98
N ILE A 48 -8.96 42.82 -1.42
CA ILE A 48 -8.78 42.36 -0.05
C ILE A 48 -8.85 43.48 0.99
N GLU A 49 -8.49 44.74 0.61
CA GLU A 49 -8.60 45.88 1.52
C GLU A 49 -10.03 46.42 1.70
N ALA A 50 -10.93 46.14 0.75
CA ALA A 50 -12.32 46.61 0.84
C ALA A 50 -13.22 45.80 1.79
N LEU A 51 -12.76 44.66 2.32
CA LEU A 51 -13.54 43.81 3.22
C LEU A 51 -13.18 43.98 4.71
N THR A 52 -12.21 44.83 5.04
CA THR A 52 -11.75 45.03 6.43
C THR A 52 -12.25 46.32 7.11
N GLU A 53 -12.96 47.21 6.41
CA GLU A 53 -13.43 48.50 6.97
C GLU A 53 -14.91 48.58 7.37
N ALA A 54 -15.67 47.47 7.34
CA ALA A 54 -17.08 47.50 7.77
C ALA A 54 -17.32 46.64 9.01
N GLY A 55 -16.86 47.11 10.16
CA GLY A 55 -17.12 46.36 11.41
C GLY A 55 -16.55 47.03 12.65
N SER A 56 -16.79 48.32 12.83
CA SER A 56 -16.56 48.95 14.14
C SER A 56 -17.82 49.73 14.53
N THR A 57 -18.43 49.30 15.60
CA THR A 57 -19.06 49.97 16.75
C THR A 57 -20.27 49.20 17.26
N THR A 58 -20.15 48.61 18.41
CA THR A 58 -20.93 48.98 19.61
C THR A 58 -20.34 48.23 20.79
N GLU A 59 -19.83 49.03 21.73
CA GLU A 59 -19.52 48.61 23.09
C GLU A 59 -20.83 48.34 23.81
N GLU A 60 -20.98 47.16 24.41
CA GLU A 60 -21.88 46.91 25.52
C GLU A 60 -21.15 46.11 26.59
N GLU A 61 -20.88 46.80 27.65
CA GLU A 61 -20.29 46.37 28.92
C GLU A 61 -21.25 45.41 29.61
N VAL A 62 -20.87 44.15 29.84
CA VAL A 62 -21.52 43.25 30.79
C VAL A 62 -20.46 42.52 31.59
N GLU A 63 -20.59 42.73 32.86
CA GLU A 63 -19.90 42.42 34.09
C GLU A 63 -19.55 40.95 34.26
N GLU A 64 -18.42 40.72 34.94
CA GLU A 64 -17.75 39.48 35.32
C GLU A 64 -18.61 38.39 35.97
N ALA A 65 -18.29 37.13 35.64
CA ALA A 65 -18.01 36.10 36.65
C ALA A 65 -17.23 34.94 36.05
N PRO A 66 -16.09 34.53 36.58
CA PRO A 66 -15.37 33.36 36.10
C PRO A 66 -15.94 32.11 36.74
N VAL A 67 -16.65 31.31 35.97
CA VAL A 67 -16.88 29.91 36.35
C VAL A 67 -15.83 29.09 35.63
N VAL A 68 -14.72 28.87 36.30
CA VAL A 68 -13.76 27.82 35.92
C VAL A 68 -14.44 26.49 36.28
N VAL A 69 -15.12 25.90 35.30
CA VAL A 69 -15.45 24.49 35.37
C VAL A 69 -14.24 23.74 34.84
N GLU A 70 -13.41 23.30 35.76
CA GLU A 70 -12.39 22.31 35.50
C GLU A 70 -13.09 20.99 35.16
N GLU A 71 -13.49 20.81 33.87
CA GLU A 71 -13.86 19.50 33.37
C GLU A 71 -12.61 18.64 33.39
N THR A 72 -12.46 17.93 34.50
CA THR A 72 -11.54 16.78 34.55
C THR A 72 -12.05 15.80 33.51
N ILE A 73 -11.42 15.79 32.30
CA ILE A 73 -11.56 14.72 31.35
C ILE A 73 -10.95 13.49 32.02
N VAL A 74 -11.80 12.76 32.74
CA VAL A 74 -11.47 11.39 33.15
C VAL A 74 -11.39 10.61 31.84
N LEU A 75 -10.16 10.42 31.35
CA LEU A 75 -9.87 9.38 30.40
C LEU A 75 -10.29 8.09 31.08
N THR A 76 -11.50 7.65 30.83
CA THR A 76 -11.93 6.32 31.17
C THR A 76 -11.07 5.40 30.34
N GLU A 77 -9.97 4.97 30.92
CA GLU A 77 -9.21 3.83 30.45
C GLU A 77 -10.22 2.68 30.40
N THR A 78 -10.71 2.39 29.19
CA THR A 78 -11.63 1.28 28.98
C THR A 78 -10.90 0.06 29.49
N ALA A 79 -11.36 -0.47 30.60
CA ALA A 79 -10.83 -1.69 31.20
C ALA A 79 -10.70 -2.75 30.10
N PRO A 80 -9.60 -3.54 30.08
CA PRO A 80 -9.48 -4.60 29.12
C PRO A 80 -10.70 -5.50 29.26
N ALA A 81 -11.36 -5.74 28.13
CA ALA A 81 -12.50 -6.64 28.05
C ALA A 81 -12.15 -7.93 28.82
N ALA A 82 -13.00 -8.28 29.80
CA ALA A 82 -12.81 -9.39 30.73
C ALA A 82 -12.36 -10.66 30.00
N ASP A 83 -11.36 -11.34 30.56
CA ASP A 83 -10.85 -12.69 30.30
C ASP A 83 -11.62 -13.54 29.27
N GLN A 84 -11.60 -13.13 28.01
CA GLN A 84 -11.85 -14.06 26.92
C GLN A 84 -10.54 -14.83 26.71
N ASN A 85 -10.60 -16.12 26.87
CA ASN A 85 -9.42 -16.99 26.70
C ASN A 85 -9.06 -17.10 25.21
N TRP A 86 -8.46 -16.03 24.69
CA TRP A 86 -8.01 -15.96 23.31
C TRP A 86 -6.89 -16.95 23.05
N LYS A 87 -7.02 -17.73 21.97
CA LYS A 87 -6.10 -18.80 21.64
C LYS A 87 -4.78 -18.28 21.06
N TYR A 88 -4.86 -17.22 20.23
CA TYR A 88 -3.69 -16.74 19.51
C TYR A 88 -3.04 -15.56 20.24
N GLN A 89 -1.70 -15.50 20.20
CA GLN A 89 -0.90 -14.59 21.02
C GLN A 89 -0.11 -13.61 20.14
N GLU A 90 0.01 -12.37 20.63
CA GLU A 90 0.87 -11.35 20.04
C GLU A 90 2.33 -11.79 20.05
N GLY A 91 3.06 -11.50 18.98
CA GLY A 91 4.45 -11.89 18.78
C GLY A 91 4.64 -13.31 18.27
N GLU A 92 3.67 -14.21 18.49
CA GLU A 92 3.69 -15.58 17.98
C GLU A 92 2.80 -15.75 16.73
N HIS A 93 1.57 -15.27 16.78
CA HIS A 93 0.57 -15.47 15.72
C HIS A 93 0.20 -14.20 14.98
N PHE A 94 0.29 -13.06 15.64
CA PHE A 94 0.05 -11.75 15.04
C PHE A 94 0.95 -10.69 15.68
N ARG A 95 1.08 -9.58 14.99
CA ARG A 95 1.72 -8.36 15.49
C ARG A 95 0.67 -7.28 15.67
N ARG A 96 0.69 -6.59 16.80
CA ARG A 96 -0.10 -5.38 17.00
C ARG A 96 0.65 -4.17 16.42
N MET A 97 -0.06 -3.30 15.74
CA MET A 97 0.51 -2.02 15.29
C MET A 97 0.63 -1.06 16.48
N THR A 98 1.74 -0.33 16.54
CA THR A 98 1.98 0.67 17.61
C THR A 98 0.89 1.74 17.65
N THR A 99 0.35 2.11 16.49
CA THR A 99 -0.77 3.04 16.35
C THR A 99 -1.77 2.42 15.39
N SER A 100 -3.05 2.40 15.75
CA SER A 100 -4.12 1.99 14.85
C SER A 100 -4.10 2.87 13.60
N GLN A 101 -4.15 2.24 12.44
CA GLN A 101 -4.22 2.92 11.15
C GLN A 101 -5.69 3.04 10.71
N GLY A 102 -5.98 4.10 9.97
CA GLY A 102 -7.31 4.23 9.38
C GLY A 102 -7.58 3.13 8.35
N THR A 103 -8.83 2.69 8.30
CA THR A 103 -9.34 1.72 7.32
C THR A 103 -9.95 2.43 6.11
N SER A 104 -10.19 1.69 5.04
CA SER A 104 -10.91 2.17 3.84
C SER A 104 -12.40 1.85 3.87
N SER A 105 -12.80 0.98 4.77
CA SER A 105 -14.19 0.53 4.94
C SER A 105 -15.00 1.48 5.82
N PRO A 106 -16.35 1.44 5.75
CA PRO A 106 -17.22 2.21 6.64
C PRO A 106 -16.94 1.90 8.12
N PRO A 107 -17.16 2.88 9.04
CA PRO A 107 -16.81 2.73 10.47
C PRO A 107 -17.57 1.61 11.21
N ASP A 108 -18.73 1.22 10.71
CA ASP A 108 -19.54 0.11 11.24
C ASP A 108 -19.03 -1.28 10.82
N LYS A 109 -18.06 -1.35 9.92
CA LYS A 109 -17.43 -2.60 9.49
C LYS A 109 -16.11 -2.87 10.23
N ILE A 110 -15.78 -4.15 10.38
CA ILE A 110 -14.44 -4.60 10.72
C ILE A 110 -13.73 -4.87 9.40
N GLU A 111 -12.71 -4.09 9.09
CA GLU A 111 -11.95 -4.29 7.86
C GLU A 111 -10.95 -5.43 8.01
N VAL A 112 -10.97 -6.34 7.06
CA VAL A 112 -9.92 -7.33 6.86
C VAL A 112 -9.27 -7.04 5.52
N ALA A 113 -8.02 -6.62 5.53
CA ALA A 113 -7.28 -6.25 4.34
C ALA A 113 -6.21 -7.29 4.01
N GLU A 114 -6.29 -7.89 2.84
CA GLU A 114 -5.17 -8.65 2.28
C GLU A 114 -4.16 -7.69 1.68
N VAL A 115 -2.92 -7.74 2.16
CA VAL A 115 -1.80 -7.05 1.52
C VAL A 115 -1.03 -8.05 0.68
N PHE A 116 -0.93 -7.83 -0.63
CA PHE A 116 -0.48 -8.83 -1.59
C PHE A 116 0.29 -8.23 -2.78
N TRP A 117 0.79 -9.10 -3.66
CA TRP A 117 1.33 -8.76 -4.97
C TRP A 117 1.02 -9.85 -5.99
N TYR A 118 0.53 -9.48 -7.16
CA TYR A 118 0.23 -10.45 -8.23
C TYR A 118 1.44 -11.30 -8.67
N GLY A 119 2.67 -10.79 -8.59
CA GLY A 119 3.88 -11.57 -8.90
C GLY A 119 4.37 -12.47 -7.78
N CYS A 120 3.71 -12.50 -6.62
CA CYS A 120 4.09 -13.33 -5.47
C CYS A 120 3.48 -14.73 -5.57
N PRO A 121 4.29 -15.82 -5.66
CA PRO A 121 3.76 -17.18 -5.71
C PRO A 121 2.93 -17.55 -4.49
N HIS A 122 3.33 -17.11 -3.29
CA HIS A 122 2.59 -17.38 -2.05
C HIS A 122 1.24 -16.65 -2.01
N CYS A 123 1.11 -15.45 -2.60
CA CYS A 123 -0.18 -14.78 -2.76
C CYS A 123 -1.07 -15.55 -3.75
N TYR A 124 -0.50 -16.03 -4.84
CA TYR A 124 -1.20 -16.86 -5.81
C TYR A 124 -1.74 -18.16 -5.18
N ASP A 125 -0.93 -18.84 -4.35
CA ASP A 125 -1.33 -20.05 -3.65
C ASP A 125 -2.37 -19.78 -2.55
N PHE A 126 -2.37 -18.59 -1.96
CA PHE A 126 -3.30 -18.18 -0.90
C PHE A 126 -4.66 -17.69 -1.46
N ASP A 127 -4.70 -17.13 -2.66
CA ASP A 127 -5.90 -16.56 -3.27
C ASP A 127 -7.11 -17.50 -3.24
N PRO A 128 -7.04 -18.78 -3.68
CA PRO A 128 -8.19 -19.67 -3.60
C PRO A 128 -8.68 -19.96 -2.17
N VAL A 129 -7.79 -19.94 -1.17
CA VAL A 129 -8.17 -20.10 0.24
C VAL A 129 -8.94 -18.87 0.72
N LEU A 130 -8.48 -17.68 0.35
CA LEU A 130 -9.15 -16.42 0.66
C LEU A 130 -10.50 -16.30 -0.03
N GLU A 131 -10.62 -16.71 -1.30
CA GLU A 131 -11.90 -16.70 -2.01
C GLU A 131 -12.97 -17.56 -1.32
N GLU A 132 -12.61 -18.76 -0.87
CA GLU A 132 -13.53 -19.62 -0.13
C GLU A 132 -13.88 -19.05 1.25
N TRP A 133 -12.89 -18.55 1.98
CA TRP A 133 -13.09 -17.92 3.28
C TRP A 133 -13.96 -16.66 3.19
N GLN A 134 -13.74 -15.82 2.18
CA GLN A 134 -14.51 -14.60 1.96
C GLN A 134 -16.02 -14.86 1.86
N LYS A 135 -16.44 -16.00 1.29
CA LYS A 135 -17.86 -16.38 1.19
C LYS A 135 -18.51 -16.65 2.54
N THR A 136 -17.71 -16.89 3.57
CA THR A 136 -18.18 -17.19 4.93
C THR A 136 -18.23 -15.94 5.83
N LEU A 137 -17.76 -14.80 5.36
CA LEU A 137 -17.67 -13.58 6.15
C LEU A 137 -19.04 -13.05 6.55
N PRO A 138 -19.22 -12.69 7.83
CA PRO A 138 -20.46 -12.08 8.28
C PRO A 138 -20.59 -10.64 7.75
N SER A 139 -21.81 -10.12 7.75
CA SER A 139 -22.13 -8.84 7.13
C SER A 139 -21.49 -7.62 7.78
N ASP A 140 -20.96 -7.75 9.01
CA ASP A 140 -20.22 -6.70 9.73
C ASP A 140 -18.73 -6.66 9.39
N VAL A 141 -18.24 -7.59 8.56
CA VAL A 141 -16.86 -7.64 8.09
C VAL A 141 -16.77 -7.17 6.64
N ALA A 142 -15.79 -6.34 6.33
CA ALA A 142 -15.45 -5.92 4.99
C ALA A 142 -14.08 -6.46 4.60
N PHE A 143 -14.01 -7.22 3.50
CA PHE A 143 -12.75 -7.70 2.94
C PHE A 143 -12.28 -6.76 1.84
N VAL A 144 -11.01 -6.35 1.90
CA VAL A 144 -10.39 -5.47 0.90
C VAL A 144 -9.02 -5.99 0.47
N LYS A 145 -8.63 -5.70 -0.76
CA LYS A 145 -7.34 -6.06 -1.32
C LYS A 145 -6.45 -4.82 -1.46
N ILE A 146 -5.22 -4.89 -0.95
CA ILE A 146 -4.25 -3.78 -0.97
C ILE A 146 -2.95 -4.27 -1.62
N PRO A 147 -2.68 -3.90 -2.86
CA PRO A 147 -1.43 -4.28 -3.51
C PRO A 147 -0.24 -3.51 -2.93
N VAL A 148 0.88 -4.21 -2.65
CA VAL A 148 2.13 -3.55 -2.24
C VAL A 148 2.80 -2.85 -3.40
N ILE A 149 3.52 -1.75 -3.10
CA ILE A 149 4.25 -0.97 -4.09
C ILE A 149 5.69 -0.74 -3.61
N TRP A 150 6.58 -1.69 -3.94
CA TRP A 150 8.01 -1.65 -3.57
C TRP A 150 8.93 -1.41 -4.77
N SER A 151 8.40 -1.51 -6.00
CA SER A 151 9.14 -1.33 -7.24
C SER A 151 8.23 -0.83 -8.37
N PRO A 152 8.78 -0.39 -9.52
CA PRO A 152 7.96 -0.04 -10.68
C PRO A 152 7.01 -1.16 -11.13
N THR A 153 7.44 -2.42 -11.11
CA THR A 153 6.59 -3.58 -11.45
C THR A 153 5.40 -3.69 -10.50
N HIS A 154 5.62 -3.55 -9.18
CA HIS A 154 4.52 -3.55 -8.20
C HIS A 154 3.54 -2.41 -8.48
N GLN A 155 4.04 -1.22 -8.85
CA GLN A 155 3.19 -0.08 -9.18
C GLN A 155 2.31 -0.34 -10.40
N ILE A 156 2.84 -0.99 -11.45
CA ILE A 156 2.07 -1.37 -12.63
C ILE A 156 0.99 -2.39 -12.24
N HIS A 157 1.34 -3.44 -11.50
CA HIS A 157 0.39 -4.47 -11.06
C HIS A 157 -0.70 -3.90 -10.14
N ALA A 158 -0.35 -2.96 -9.25
CA ALA A 158 -1.34 -2.25 -8.44
C ALA A 158 -2.30 -1.43 -9.32
N ARG A 159 -1.76 -0.75 -10.34
CA ARG A 159 -2.56 -0.01 -11.31
C ARG A 159 -3.49 -0.92 -12.10
N VAL A 160 -3.04 -2.12 -12.51
CA VAL A 160 -3.88 -3.15 -13.17
C VAL A 160 -5.08 -3.51 -12.28
N MET A 161 -4.84 -3.81 -11.00
CA MET A 161 -5.90 -4.13 -10.06
C MET A 161 -6.92 -3.00 -9.95
N TYR A 162 -6.47 -1.77 -9.70
CA TYR A 162 -7.38 -0.63 -9.53
C TYR A 162 -8.06 -0.21 -10.83
N THR A 163 -7.49 -0.53 -11.99
CA THR A 163 -8.16 -0.37 -13.28
C THR A 163 -9.29 -1.38 -13.42
N ALA A 164 -9.06 -2.65 -13.07
CA ALA A 164 -10.11 -3.66 -13.06
C ALA A 164 -11.24 -3.31 -12.08
N GLU A 165 -10.89 -2.78 -10.89
CA GLU A 165 -11.86 -2.30 -9.90
C GLU A 165 -12.69 -1.14 -10.45
N ALA A 166 -12.05 -0.12 -11.04
CA ALA A 166 -12.72 1.04 -11.61
C ALA A 166 -13.67 0.70 -12.75
N LEU A 167 -13.39 -0.38 -13.48
CA LEU A 167 -14.24 -0.91 -14.55
C LEU A 167 -15.28 -1.92 -14.05
N GLY A 168 -15.34 -2.21 -12.72
CA GLY A 168 -16.24 -3.20 -12.15
C GLY A 168 -15.91 -4.64 -12.57
N LYS A 169 -14.66 -4.91 -12.94
CA LYS A 169 -14.19 -6.19 -13.46
C LYS A 169 -13.27 -6.94 -12.50
N LEU A 170 -12.99 -6.40 -11.30
CA LEU A 170 -11.98 -6.98 -10.42
C LEU A 170 -12.31 -8.42 -10.03
N ASP A 171 -13.56 -8.71 -9.66
CA ASP A 171 -13.97 -10.05 -9.22
C ASP A 171 -13.78 -11.11 -10.34
N GLU A 172 -14.03 -10.72 -11.60
CA GLU A 172 -13.82 -11.60 -12.75
C GLU A 172 -12.34 -11.75 -13.12
N MET A 173 -11.55 -10.70 -12.94
CA MET A 173 -10.20 -10.60 -13.44
C MET A 173 -9.12 -11.04 -12.44
N HIS A 174 -9.39 -10.97 -11.12
CA HIS A 174 -8.37 -11.14 -10.08
C HIS A 174 -7.58 -12.44 -10.21
N THR A 175 -8.27 -13.58 -10.19
CA THR A 175 -7.66 -14.90 -10.39
C THR A 175 -7.05 -15.05 -11.80
N GLY A 176 -7.66 -14.42 -12.80
CA GLY A 176 -7.15 -14.41 -14.17
C GLY A 176 -5.82 -13.65 -14.32
N ILE A 177 -5.61 -12.56 -13.58
CA ILE A 177 -4.35 -11.82 -13.52
C ILE A 177 -3.26 -12.70 -12.90
N PHE A 178 -3.52 -13.34 -11.77
CA PHE A 178 -2.62 -14.32 -11.16
C PHE A 178 -2.27 -15.44 -12.15
N ALA A 179 -3.27 -16.03 -12.81
CA ALA A 179 -3.06 -17.10 -13.79
C ALA A 179 -2.23 -16.63 -15.01
N ALA A 180 -2.40 -15.37 -15.44
CA ALA A 180 -1.59 -14.81 -16.51
C ALA A 180 -0.10 -14.79 -16.15
N ILE A 181 0.22 -14.41 -14.93
CA ILE A 181 1.59 -14.32 -14.44
C ILE A 181 2.14 -15.74 -14.15
N HIS A 182 1.47 -16.50 -13.28
CA HIS A 182 2.04 -17.74 -12.72
C HIS A 182 1.89 -18.97 -13.62
N GLN A 183 0.85 -19.03 -14.44
CA GLN A 183 0.61 -20.17 -15.32
C GLN A 183 1.03 -19.90 -16.76
N ARG A 184 0.84 -18.67 -17.28
CA ARG A 184 1.13 -18.30 -18.66
C ARG A 184 2.45 -17.55 -18.84
N GLY A 185 3.15 -17.22 -17.74
CA GLY A 185 4.46 -16.54 -17.78
C GLY A 185 4.43 -15.10 -18.30
N LYS A 186 3.25 -14.46 -18.32
CA LYS A 186 3.11 -13.06 -18.71
C LYS A 186 3.70 -12.15 -17.63
N GLN A 187 4.40 -11.09 -18.03
CA GLN A 187 4.93 -10.13 -17.06
C GLN A 187 3.92 -9.06 -16.67
N LEU A 188 2.96 -8.77 -17.53
CA LEU A 188 1.95 -7.74 -17.39
C LEU A 188 2.53 -6.36 -17.02
N THR A 189 3.64 -6.01 -17.66
CA THR A 189 4.37 -4.76 -17.44
C THR A 189 4.39 -3.84 -18.66
N SER A 190 3.99 -4.32 -19.82
CA SER A 190 3.82 -3.51 -21.03
C SER A 190 2.35 -3.19 -21.28
N GLU A 191 2.08 -2.03 -21.87
CA GLU A 191 0.72 -1.60 -22.17
C GLU A 191 0.01 -2.56 -23.12
N ASP A 192 0.72 -3.10 -24.11
CA ASP A 192 0.16 -4.06 -25.08
C ASP A 192 -0.29 -5.36 -24.37
N GLU A 193 0.51 -5.91 -23.45
CA GLU A 193 0.10 -7.08 -22.66
C GLU A 193 -1.15 -6.80 -21.80
N LEU A 194 -1.26 -5.58 -21.29
CA LEU A 194 -2.41 -5.17 -20.48
C LEU A 194 -3.67 -4.99 -21.32
N VAL A 195 -3.55 -4.36 -22.50
CA VAL A 195 -4.66 -4.23 -23.45
C VAL A 195 -5.17 -5.62 -23.86
N GLU A 196 -4.25 -6.54 -24.22
CA GLU A 196 -4.60 -7.93 -24.53
C GLU A 196 -5.34 -8.62 -23.38
N LEU A 197 -4.83 -8.46 -22.14
CA LEU A 197 -5.46 -9.05 -20.96
C LEU A 197 -6.88 -8.53 -20.76
N PHE A 198 -7.06 -7.21 -20.74
CA PHE A 198 -8.37 -6.60 -20.50
C PHE A 198 -9.38 -6.92 -21.63
N ALA A 199 -8.92 -7.03 -22.87
CA ALA A 199 -9.76 -7.45 -23.99
C ALA A 199 -10.35 -8.86 -23.80
N THR A 200 -9.70 -9.76 -23.06
CA THR A 200 -10.26 -11.09 -22.74
C THR A 200 -11.45 -11.04 -21.76
N TYR A 201 -11.71 -9.86 -21.16
CA TYR A 201 -12.81 -9.58 -20.25
C TYR A 201 -13.79 -8.54 -20.80
N ASP A 202 -13.88 -8.44 -22.14
CA ASP A 202 -14.78 -7.53 -22.85
C ASP A 202 -14.55 -6.03 -22.56
N VAL A 203 -13.31 -5.65 -22.22
CA VAL A 203 -12.90 -4.26 -22.05
C VAL A 203 -12.18 -3.80 -23.31
N SER A 204 -12.71 -2.76 -23.97
CA SER A 204 -12.05 -2.18 -25.13
C SER A 204 -10.74 -1.47 -24.76
N GLU A 205 -9.84 -1.33 -25.73
CA GLU A 205 -8.58 -0.59 -25.54
C GLU A 205 -8.82 0.84 -25.04
N GLU A 206 -9.85 1.53 -25.59
CA GLU A 206 -10.23 2.88 -25.19
C GLU A 206 -10.65 2.94 -23.72
N GLN A 207 -11.55 2.04 -23.29
CA GLN A 207 -12.00 1.93 -21.90
C GLN A 207 -10.84 1.63 -20.95
N PHE A 208 -9.96 0.69 -21.35
CA PHE A 208 -8.78 0.37 -20.57
C PHE A 208 -7.87 1.60 -20.39
N ARG A 209 -7.49 2.29 -21.50
CA ARG A 209 -6.59 3.44 -21.46
C ARG A 209 -7.17 4.60 -20.64
N GLU A 210 -8.46 4.88 -20.78
CA GLU A 210 -9.15 5.89 -20.00
C GLU A 210 -9.10 5.57 -18.49
N ALA A 211 -9.50 4.37 -18.11
CA ALA A 211 -9.49 3.95 -16.71
C ALA A 211 -8.07 3.87 -16.13
N PHE A 212 -7.13 3.26 -16.86
CA PHE A 212 -5.75 3.06 -16.43
C PHE A 212 -5.02 4.38 -16.17
N ASN A 213 -5.30 5.43 -16.96
CA ASN A 213 -4.70 6.76 -16.82
C ASN A 213 -5.53 7.72 -15.95
N SER A 214 -6.64 7.25 -15.38
CA SER A 214 -7.53 8.10 -14.59
C SER A 214 -6.88 8.59 -13.29
N PHE A 215 -7.33 9.75 -12.82
CA PHE A 215 -6.98 10.29 -11.51
C PHE A 215 -7.43 9.34 -10.38
N GLY A 216 -8.60 8.70 -10.51
CA GLY A 216 -9.12 7.75 -9.53
C GLY A 216 -8.17 6.59 -9.30
N VAL A 217 -7.72 5.92 -10.37
CA VAL A 217 -6.75 4.80 -10.31
C VAL A 217 -5.42 5.28 -9.72
N SER A 218 -4.91 6.44 -10.16
CA SER A 218 -3.67 7.02 -9.63
C SER A 218 -3.75 7.30 -8.13
N SER A 219 -4.88 7.81 -7.66
CA SER A 219 -5.14 8.09 -6.24
C SER A 219 -5.24 6.80 -5.42
N SER A 220 -5.87 5.74 -5.95
CA SER A 220 -5.96 4.43 -5.29
C SER A 220 -4.58 3.78 -5.14
N VAL A 221 -3.75 3.82 -6.19
CA VAL A 221 -2.35 3.37 -6.15
C VAL A 221 -1.58 4.11 -5.05
N LYS A 222 -1.69 5.45 -5.00
CA LYS A 222 -1.00 6.25 -3.98
C LYS A 222 -1.48 5.94 -2.56
N ARG A 223 -2.78 5.69 -2.39
CA ARG A 223 -3.36 5.27 -1.11
C ARG A 223 -2.81 3.92 -0.66
N ALA A 224 -2.77 2.93 -1.56
CA ALA A 224 -2.22 1.60 -1.26
C ALA A 224 -0.74 1.67 -0.86
N GLU A 225 0.07 2.45 -1.57
CA GLU A 225 1.47 2.69 -1.22
C GLU A 225 1.61 3.26 0.20
N ASN A 226 0.79 4.26 0.54
CA ASN A 226 0.79 4.88 1.86
C ASN A 226 0.34 3.90 2.96
N LEU A 227 -0.70 3.10 2.70
CA LEU A 227 -1.20 2.09 3.64
C LEU A 227 -0.14 1.01 3.89
N GLY A 228 0.46 0.43 2.85
CA GLY A 228 1.51 -0.58 2.98
C GLY A 228 2.69 -0.11 3.83
N ARG A 229 3.10 1.16 3.65
CA ARG A 229 4.14 1.79 4.51
C ARG A 229 3.70 1.95 5.95
N ARG A 230 2.49 2.46 6.21
CA ARG A 230 1.96 2.65 7.57
C ARG A 230 1.73 1.34 8.30
N TYR A 231 1.32 0.29 7.61
CA TYR A 231 1.20 -1.06 8.16
C TYR A 231 2.56 -1.71 8.45
N GLY A 232 3.65 -1.12 7.94
CA GLY A 232 5.00 -1.66 8.10
C GLY A 232 5.19 -3.02 7.42
N VAL A 233 4.45 -3.27 6.31
CA VAL A 233 4.49 -4.53 5.57
C VAL A 233 5.85 -4.68 4.88
N ARG A 234 6.51 -5.83 5.13
CA ARG A 234 7.84 -6.18 4.59
C ARG A 234 7.85 -7.45 3.76
N SER A 235 6.79 -8.23 3.85
CA SER A 235 6.57 -9.46 3.08
C SER A 235 5.09 -9.60 2.76
N VAL A 236 4.75 -10.40 1.75
CA VAL A 236 3.40 -10.73 1.36
C VAL A 236 3.28 -12.24 1.11
N PRO A 237 2.09 -12.84 1.32
CA PRO A 237 0.84 -12.20 1.76
C PRO A 237 0.83 -11.89 3.27
N VAL A 238 0.04 -10.91 3.68
CA VAL A 238 -0.27 -10.64 5.08
C VAL A 238 -1.70 -10.11 5.19
N ILE A 239 -2.43 -10.54 6.21
CA ILE A 239 -3.75 -10.01 6.54
C ILE A 239 -3.61 -8.93 7.61
N ILE A 240 -4.26 -7.80 7.39
CA ILE A 240 -4.38 -6.71 8.36
C ILE A 240 -5.82 -6.67 8.85
N VAL A 241 -6.03 -6.72 10.16
CA VAL A 241 -7.36 -6.63 10.77
C VAL A 241 -7.54 -5.26 11.40
N ASN A 242 -8.54 -4.55 10.92
CA ASN A 242 -9.01 -3.24 11.39
C ASN A 242 -7.90 -2.19 11.57
N GLY A 243 -6.83 -2.26 10.74
CA GLY A 243 -5.67 -1.37 10.84
C GLY A 243 -4.88 -1.51 12.15
N LYS A 244 -5.11 -2.56 12.93
CA LYS A 244 -4.52 -2.77 14.27
C LYS A 244 -3.61 -3.99 14.36
N TYR A 245 -3.91 -5.05 13.63
CA TYR A 245 -3.20 -6.32 13.74
C TYR A 245 -2.71 -6.79 12.38
N ALA A 246 -1.53 -7.42 12.34
CA ALA A 246 -0.97 -8.03 11.15
C ALA A 246 -0.62 -9.50 11.44
N THR A 247 -0.93 -10.40 10.51
CA THR A 247 -0.74 -11.85 10.66
C THR A 247 0.63 -12.34 10.19
N ASP A 248 1.64 -11.46 10.15
CA ASP A 248 3.00 -11.74 9.67
C ASP A 248 3.94 -12.34 10.73
N ALA A 249 3.37 -12.87 11.82
CA ALA A 249 4.15 -13.46 12.89
C ALA A 249 4.55 -14.93 12.60
N PRO A 250 5.66 -15.41 13.20
CA PRO A 250 6.31 -16.67 12.80
C PRO A 250 5.55 -17.94 13.19
N GLY A 251 4.52 -17.85 14.04
CA GLY A 251 3.68 -18.97 14.46
C GLY A 251 2.76 -19.49 13.37
N ASN A 252 2.41 -18.67 12.38
CA ASN A 252 1.56 -19.05 11.26
C ASN A 252 2.39 -19.86 10.26
N LYS A 253 2.12 -21.15 10.12
CA LYS A 253 2.86 -22.07 9.26
C LYS A 253 2.11 -22.41 7.97
N THR A 254 0.79 -22.25 7.97
CA THR A 254 -0.09 -22.56 6.86
C THR A 254 -1.04 -21.38 6.59
N TYR A 255 -1.64 -21.35 5.42
CA TYR A 255 -2.70 -20.37 5.10
C TYR A 255 -3.92 -20.51 6.02
N ASP A 256 -4.25 -21.75 6.39
CA ASP A 256 -5.31 -22.00 7.37
C ASP A 256 -4.99 -21.44 8.76
N ASP A 257 -3.71 -21.37 9.16
CA ASP A 257 -3.33 -20.71 10.42
C ASP A 257 -3.63 -19.22 10.32
N ILE A 258 -3.26 -18.58 9.19
CA ILE A 258 -3.53 -17.16 8.94
C ILE A 258 -5.04 -16.89 9.01
N ILE A 259 -5.87 -17.72 8.38
CA ILE A 259 -7.34 -17.60 8.41
C ILE A 259 -7.85 -17.69 9.84
N ARG A 260 -7.46 -18.72 10.57
CA ARG A 260 -7.94 -18.91 11.97
C ARG A 260 -7.52 -17.78 12.91
N VAL A 261 -6.31 -17.26 12.73
CA VAL A 261 -5.84 -16.07 13.46
C VAL A 261 -6.67 -14.85 13.10
N THR A 262 -6.93 -14.67 11.81
CA THR A 262 -7.76 -13.56 11.31
C THR A 262 -9.16 -13.60 11.90
N ASP A 263 -9.80 -14.77 11.91
CA ASP A 263 -11.14 -14.95 12.49
C ASP A 263 -11.17 -14.54 13.95
N GLU A 264 -10.19 -14.99 14.75
CA GLU A 264 -10.12 -14.59 16.15
C GLU A 264 -9.86 -13.08 16.32
N LEU A 265 -9.04 -12.47 15.48
CA LEU A 265 -8.79 -11.04 15.54
C LEU A 265 -10.04 -10.23 15.19
N VAL A 266 -10.87 -10.72 14.26
CA VAL A 266 -12.18 -10.14 13.96
C VAL A 266 -13.11 -10.21 15.18
N GLU A 267 -13.14 -11.37 15.88
CA GLU A 267 -13.93 -11.52 17.10
C GLU A 267 -13.45 -10.58 18.23
N ARG A 268 -12.13 -10.38 18.35
CA ARG A 268 -11.56 -9.43 19.33
C ARG A 268 -12.02 -8.00 19.02
N GLU A 269 -12.00 -7.59 17.77
CA GLU A 269 -12.49 -6.27 17.34
C GLU A 269 -14.01 -6.12 17.57
N ARG A 270 -14.78 -7.18 17.35
CA ARG A 270 -16.22 -7.21 17.62
C ARG A 270 -16.51 -7.08 19.11
N ALA A 271 -15.76 -7.77 19.96
CA ALA A 271 -15.91 -7.70 21.42
C ALA A 271 -15.46 -6.34 22.02
N ALA A 272 -14.66 -5.57 21.31
CA ALA A 272 -14.14 -4.27 21.75
C ALA A 272 -15.00 -3.08 21.29
N ARG A 273 -16.08 -3.33 20.53
CA ARG A 273 -17.05 -2.30 20.10
C ARG A 273 -18.14 -2.11 21.15
#